data_ed9b8f46eb0581a53e33b399a1a56a4e
#
_entry.id   ed9b8f46eb0581a53e33b399a1a56a4e
#
_cell.length_a   1.000
_cell.length_b   1.000
_cell.length_c   1.000
_cell.angle_alpha   90.00
_cell.angle_beta   90.00
_cell.angle_gamma   90.00
#
_symmetry.space_group_name_H-M   'P 1'
#
loop_
_entity.id
_entity.type
_entity.pdbx_description
1 polymer ?
#
loop_
_entity_poly.entity_id
_entity_poly.type
_entity_poly.pdbx_seq_one_letter_code
_entity_poly.pdbx_strand_id
1 'polypeptide(L)'
;MAVQADPPDSVPGEASSRDVTAHDAPEPGALPPGLARRLAAAGVTDTSDPVAAWRKLREAEGPRSSGIDLYWLAARRRGIAAHELPEAERAALARAATPVLIPGYSPVAHRRRAREPVHLMPYDPEWPRRFARWRGRIRAALGATALRAEHVGSTSVPGLAAKPVIDIQVSVADIADEARYIGRLEPLGLQLSNRDDVHRYFSPVPEQPRELHLHLCQAGSSWERDHLLFRDYLRTHPAAVGRYLAGKQAAAATWGDDRWAYTEAKTDVILDILEDAEGWARATGWALPPASAGVSPG
;
A
#
# COMPACT_ATOMS: atom_id res chain seq x y z
N MET A 1 28.98 -54.99 34.38
CA MET A 1 27.62 -54.48 34.58
C MET A 1 27.47 -53.24 33.62
N ALA A 2 26.80 -53.46 32.49
CA ALA A 2 26.58 -52.45 31.50
C ALA A 2 25.24 -51.76 31.85
N VAL A 3 25.25 -50.46 32.02
CA VAL A 3 24.03 -49.63 32.20
C VAL A 3 23.55 -49.27 30.82
N GLN A 4 22.38 -49.76 30.50
CA GLN A 4 21.65 -49.50 29.29
C GLN A 4 20.97 -48.09 29.43
N ALA A 5 21.26 -47.18 28.51
CA ALA A 5 20.60 -45.88 28.46
C ALA A 5 19.35 -46.01 27.59
N ASP A 6 18.22 -45.54 28.11
CA ASP A 6 16.95 -45.42 27.41
C ASP A 6 17.00 -44.31 26.31
N PRO A 7 16.28 -44.49 25.20
CA PRO A 7 16.20 -43.47 24.15
C PRO A 7 15.32 -42.31 24.60
N PRO A 8 15.59 -41.06 24.15
CA PRO A 8 14.80 -39.90 24.51
C PRO A 8 13.42 -39.91 23.82
N ASP A 9 12.47 -39.42 24.58
CA ASP A 9 11.06 -39.28 24.25
C ASP A 9 10.79 -38.61 22.90
N SER A 10 9.75 -39.12 22.25
CA SER A 10 9.14 -38.68 21.01
C SER A 10 8.75 -37.17 21.03
N VAL A 11 9.26 -36.43 20.06
CA VAL A 11 8.87 -35.09 19.73
C VAL A 11 7.37 -35.06 19.33
N PRO A 12 6.53 -34.15 19.87
CA PRO A 12 5.14 -34.03 19.43
C PRO A 12 5.07 -33.58 17.99
N GLY A 13 4.15 -34.19 17.26
CA GLY A 13 3.93 -34.13 15.83
C GLY A 13 4.00 -32.75 15.21
N GLU A 14 4.65 -32.75 14.06
CA GLU A 14 4.54 -31.74 13.04
C GLU A 14 3.06 -31.42 12.78
N ALA A 15 2.66 -30.21 13.13
CA ALA A 15 1.40 -29.66 12.67
C ALA A 15 1.47 -29.65 11.14
N SER A 16 0.68 -30.52 10.53
CA SER A 16 0.42 -30.59 9.10
C SER A 16 0.28 -29.16 8.57
N SER A 17 1.24 -28.75 7.74
CA SER A 17 1.09 -27.61 6.87
C SER A 17 -0.17 -27.85 6.03
N ARG A 18 -1.27 -27.24 6.42
CA ARG A 18 -2.42 -27.16 5.52
C ARG A 18 -1.89 -26.42 4.30
N ASP A 19 -1.75 -27.16 3.22
CA ASP A 19 -1.62 -26.61 1.87
C ASP A 19 -2.61 -25.45 1.76
N VAL A 20 -2.09 -24.24 1.66
CA VAL A 20 -2.86 -23.09 1.20
C VAL A 20 -3.03 -23.35 -0.29
N THR A 21 -4.02 -24.19 -0.59
CA THR A 21 -4.50 -24.39 -1.95
C THR A 21 -4.77 -23.01 -2.53
N ALA A 22 -4.24 -22.79 -3.73
CA ALA A 22 -4.53 -21.62 -4.54
C ALA A 22 -6.03 -21.29 -4.34
N HIS A 23 -6.32 -20.08 -3.84
CA HIS A 23 -7.70 -19.63 -3.71
C HIS A 23 -8.33 -19.80 -5.09
N ASP A 24 -9.31 -20.69 -5.19
CA ASP A 24 -10.09 -20.90 -6.40
C ASP A 24 -10.55 -19.53 -6.89
N ALA A 25 -10.00 -19.11 -8.02
CA ALA A 25 -10.45 -17.88 -8.65
C ALA A 25 -11.95 -18.05 -8.90
N PRO A 26 -12.80 -17.08 -8.57
CA PRO A 26 -14.23 -17.22 -8.78
C PRO A 26 -14.51 -17.50 -10.27
N GLU A 27 -15.50 -18.34 -10.55
CA GLU A 27 -16.00 -18.64 -11.88
C GLU A 27 -16.21 -17.34 -12.68
N PRO A 28 -16.00 -17.37 -14.02
CA PRO A 28 -16.22 -16.20 -14.86
C PRO A 28 -17.59 -15.55 -14.60
N GLY A 29 -17.61 -14.27 -14.30
CA GLY A 29 -18.83 -13.52 -13.93
C GLY A 29 -19.34 -13.74 -12.50
N ALA A 30 -18.72 -14.60 -11.69
CA ALA A 30 -19.03 -14.71 -10.27
C ALA A 30 -18.33 -13.59 -9.48
N LEU A 31 -19.02 -13.09 -8.45
CA LEU A 31 -18.41 -12.17 -7.50
C LEU A 31 -17.65 -12.96 -6.42
N PRO A 32 -16.52 -12.45 -5.93
CA PRO A 32 -15.90 -12.99 -4.73
C PRO A 32 -16.93 -13.08 -3.59
N PRO A 33 -16.98 -14.20 -2.81
CA PRO A 33 -17.98 -14.37 -1.76
C PRO A 33 -17.99 -13.24 -0.74
N GLY A 34 -16.82 -12.65 -0.46
CA GLY A 34 -16.68 -11.47 0.41
C GLY A 34 -17.40 -10.26 -0.16
N LEU A 35 -17.16 -9.93 -1.41
CA LEU A 35 -17.82 -8.82 -2.09
C LEU A 35 -19.34 -9.03 -2.19
N ALA A 36 -19.80 -10.24 -2.50
CA ALA A 36 -21.23 -10.56 -2.56
C ALA A 36 -21.93 -10.31 -1.20
N ARG A 37 -21.32 -10.73 -0.08
CA ARG A 37 -21.84 -10.45 1.27
C ARG A 37 -21.86 -8.96 1.60
N ARG A 38 -20.83 -8.23 1.23
CA ARG A 38 -20.72 -6.78 1.48
C ARG A 38 -21.77 -6.00 0.70
N LEU A 39 -22.00 -6.33 -0.57
CA LEU A 39 -23.07 -5.74 -1.38
C LEU A 39 -24.45 -5.99 -0.76
N ALA A 40 -24.73 -7.22 -0.32
CA ALA A 40 -25.98 -7.56 0.34
C ALA A 40 -26.17 -6.78 1.65
N ALA A 41 -25.12 -6.67 2.48
CA ALA A 41 -25.16 -5.89 3.73
C ALA A 41 -25.38 -4.39 3.48
N ALA A 42 -24.84 -3.85 2.39
CA ALA A 42 -25.04 -2.46 1.95
C ALA A 42 -26.38 -2.22 1.22
N GLY A 43 -27.23 -3.26 1.06
CA GLY A 43 -28.50 -3.18 0.34
C GLY A 43 -28.33 -2.94 -1.18
N VAL A 44 -27.18 -3.29 -1.74
CA VAL A 44 -26.90 -3.13 -3.17
C VAL A 44 -27.34 -4.40 -3.90
N THR A 45 -28.54 -4.39 -4.46
CA THR A 45 -29.13 -5.53 -5.18
C THR A 45 -28.96 -5.40 -6.70
N ASP A 46 -28.95 -4.18 -7.23
CA ASP A 46 -28.74 -3.91 -8.65
C ASP A 46 -27.26 -3.64 -8.93
N THR A 47 -26.64 -4.48 -9.73
CA THR A 47 -25.25 -4.39 -10.18
C THR A 47 -25.15 -4.21 -11.70
N SER A 48 -26.24 -3.83 -12.38
CA SER A 48 -26.26 -3.60 -13.83
C SER A 48 -25.39 -2.41 -14.25
N ASP A 49 -25.29 -1.38 -13.40
CA ASP A 49 -24.28 -0.31 -13.50
C ASP A 49 -23.20 -0.54 -12.44
N PRO A 50 -22.03 -1.05 -12.81
CA PRO A 50 -20.93 -1.32 -11.89
C PRO A 50 -20.46 -0.10 -11.09
N VAL A 51 -20.43 1.09 -11.72
CA VAL A 51 -19.96 2.32 -11.07
C VAL A 51 -20.97 2.79 -10.03
N ALA A 52 -22.25 2.74 -10.34
CA ALA A 52 -23.31 3.13 -9.40
C ALA A 52 -23.37 2.16 -8.22
N ALA A 53 -23.29 0.84 -8.48
CA ALA A 53 -23.26 -0.19 -7.44
C ALA A 53 -22.05 -0.03 -6.51
N TRP A 54 -20.87 0.17 -7.06
CA TRP A 54 -19.64 0.38 -6.29
C TRP A 54 -19.70 1.66 -5.44
N ARG A 55 -20.25 2.76 -5.97
CA ARG A 55 -20.40 4.00 -5.21
C ARG A 55 -21.29 3.82 -3.99
N LYS A 56 -22.43 3.11 -4.13
CA LYS A 56 -23.31 2.79 -3.00
C LYS A 56 -22.58 1.94 -1.96
N LEU A 57 -21.82 0.93 -2.40
CA LEU A 57 -21.00 0.13 -1.51
C LEU A 57 -19.98 1.00 -0.77
N ARG A 58 -19.30 1.88 -1.50
CA ARG A 58 -18.31 2.83 -0.93
C ARG A 58 -18.95 3.78 0.10
N GLU A 59 -20.15 4.29 -0.15
CA GLU A 59 -20.90 5.12 0.80
C GLU A 59 -21.23 4.37 2.09
N ALA A 60 -21.59 3.08 1.99
CA ALA A 60 -21.93 2.24 3.14
C ALA A 60 -20.71 1.83 3.97
N GLU A 61 -19.57 1.54 3.34
CA GLU A 61 -18.39 0.97 3.99
C GLU A 61 -17.29 2.00 4.27
N GLY A 62 -17.34 3.18 3.66
CA GLY A 62 -16.30 4.19 3.77
C GLY A 62 -14.96 3.69 3.20
N PRO A 63 -13.84 3.87 3.93
CA PRO A 63 -12.50 3.54 3.44
C PRO A 63 -12.24 2.05 3.23
N ARG A 64 -13.09 1.15 3.73
CA ARG A 64 -12.95 -0.31 3.57
C ARG A 64 -13.32 -0.81 2.17
N SER A 65 -14.00 -0.01 1.36
CA SER A 65 -14.33 -0.37 -0.01
C SER A 65 -13.15 -0.12 -0.94
N SER A 66 -12.64 -1.16 -1.58
CA SER A 66 -11.53 -1.08 -2.52
C SER A 66 -12.00 -0.76 -3.95
N GLY A 67 -11.14 -0.09 -4.72
CA GLY A 67 -11.39 0.13 -6.15
C GLY A 67 -11.41 -1.14 -6.97
N ILE A 68 -10.79 -2.24 -6.49
CA ILE A 68 -10.81 -3.53 -7.18
C ILE A 68 -12.23 -4.13 -7.25
N ASP A 69 -13.10 -3.82 -6.30
CA ASP A 69 -14.49 -4.26 -6.31
C ASP A 69 -15.22 -3.82 -7.58
N LEU A 70 -14.84 -2.65 -8.11
CA LEU A 70 -15.41 -2.13 -9.36
C LEU A 70 -15.04 -3.01 -10.57
N TYR A 71 -13.84 -3.61 -10.57
CA TYR A 71 -13.45 -4.56 -11.62
C TYR A 71 -14.29 -5.84 -11.56
N TRP A 72 -14.53 -6.37 -10.36
CA TRP A 72 -15.40 -7.55 -10.19
C TRP A 72 -16.83 -7.29 -10.63
N LEU A 73 -17.40 -6.13 -10.31
CA LEU A 73 -18.73 -5.74 -10.75
C LEU A 73 -18.83 -5.59 -12.28
N ALA A 74 -17.81 -4.98 -12.90
CA ALA A 74 -17.78 -4.83 -14.35
C ALA A 74 -17.61 -6.19 -15.06
N ALA A 75 -16.75 -7.05 -14.56
CA ALA A 75 -16.51 -8.40 -15.09
C ALA A 75 -17.76 -9.27 -14.98
N ARG A 76 -18.49 -9.20 -13.85
CA ARG A 76 -19.78 -9.88 -13.66
C ARG A 76 -20.77 -9.54 -14.77
N ARG A 77 -20.91 -8.27 -15.11
CA ARG A 77 -21.81 -7.83 -16.19
C ARG A 77 -21.45 -8.45 -17.56
N ARG A 78 -20.18 -8.80 -17.75
CA ARG A 78 -19.67 -9.40 -18.99
C ARG A 78 -19.59 -10.93 -18.96
N GLY A 79 -19.77 -11.55 -17.81
CA GLY A 79 -19.59 -12.99 -17.66
C GLY A 79 -18.15 -13.48 -17.83
N ILE A 80 -17.15 -12.64 -17.49
CA ILE A 80 -15.71 -12.94 -17.61
C ILE A 80 -15.03 -12.82 -16.24
N ALA A 81 -13.80 -13.28 -16.13
CA ALA A 81 -12.99 -13.03 -14.94
C ALA A 81 -12.52 -11.56 -14.88
N ALA A 82 -12.33 -11.00 -13.70
CA ALA A 82 -12.02 -9.58 -13.54
C ALA A 82 -10.67 -9.19 -14.18
N HIS A 83 -9.69 -10.08 -14.19
CA HIS A 83 -8.39 -9.85 -14.86
C HIS A 83 -8.46 -9.90 -16.39
N GLU A 84 -9.53 -10.48 -16.96
CA GLU A 84 -9.80 -10.54 -18.40
C GLU A 84 -10.47 -9.27 -18.94
N LEU A 85 -10.86 -8.33 -18.07
CA LEU A 85 -11.39 -7.05 -18.53
C LEU A 85 -10.40 -6.36 -19.48
N PRO A 86 -10.88 -5.83 -20.64
CA PRO A 86 -10.04 -5.09 -21.56
C PRO A 86 -9.29 -3.93 -20.87
N GLU A 87 -8.05 -3.72 -21.28
CA GLU A 87 -7.19 -2.67 -20.70
C GLU A 87 -7.85 -1.29 -20.69
N ALA A 88 -8.47 -0.91 -21.80
CA ALA A 88 -9.13 0.38 -21.92
C ALA A 88 -10.27 0.54 -20.91
N GLU A 89 -11.02 -0.56 -20.64
CA GLU A 89 -12.10 -0.58 -19.66
C GLU A 89 -11.56 -0.51 -18.24
N ARG A 90 -10.55 -1.32 -17.88
CA ARG A 90 -9.86 -1.22 -16.58
C ARG A 90 -9.35 0.20 -16.31
N ALA A 91 -8.71 0.82 -17.30
CA ALA A 91 -8.24 2.20 -17.19
C ALA A 91 -9.37 3.22 -17.01
N ALA A 92 -10.52 3.00 -17.65
CA ALA A 92 -11.69 3.87 -17.47
C ALA A 92 -12.30 3.72 -16.08
N LEU A 93 -12.44 2.48 -15.57
CA LEU A 93 -12.94 2.17 -14.24
C LEU A 93 -12.01 2.74 -13.15
N ALA A 94 -10.70 2.56 -13.29
CA ALA A 94 -9.71 3.14 -12.38
C ALA A 94 -9.82 4.68 -12.30
N ARG A 95 -9.99 5.35 -13.45
CA ARG A 95 -10.22 6.81 -13.47
C ARG A 95 -11.53 7.19 -12.80
N ALA A 96 -12.60 6.39 -12.95
CA ALA A 96 -13.89 6.66 -12.31
C ALA A 96 -13.85 6.46 -10.80
N ALA A 97 -13.02 5.54 -10.31
CA ALA A 97 -12.87 5.24 -8.89
C ALA A 97 -11.96 6.23 -8.15
N THR A 98 -10.88 6.68 -8.78
CA THR A 98 -9.81 7.44 -8.11
C THR A 98 -10.29 8.70 -7.37
N PRO A 99 -11.15 9.58 -7.93
CA PRO A 99 -11.62 10.77 -7.19
C PRO A 99 -12.47 10.44 -5.96
N VAL A 100 -13.10 9.27 -5.93
CA VAL A 100 -13.91 8.82 -4.79
C VAL A 100 -13.05 8.20 -3.70
N LEU A 101 -12.03 7.41 -4.09
CA LEU A 101 -11.07 6.80 -3.17
C LEU A 101 -10.16 7.82 -2.51
N ILE A 102 -9.79 8.86 -3.25
CA ILE A 102 -8.88 9.93 -2.83
C ILE A 102 -9.59 11.26 -3.04
N PRO A 103 -10.40 11.72 -2.06
CA PRO A 103 -11.07 13.01 -2.16
C PRO A 103 -10.06 14.14 -2.41
N GLY A 104 -10.42 15.09 -3.24
CA GLY A 104 -9.52 16.17 -3.65
C GLY A 104 -8.42 15.77 -4.64
N TYR A 105 -8.42 14.50 -5.12
CA TYR A 105 -7.43 14.01 -6.09
C TYR A 105 -7.40 14.87 -7.35
N SER A 106 -6.21 15.37 -7.67
CA SER A 106 -5.90 16.08 -8.90
C SER A 106 -4.64 15.51 -9.53
N PRO A 107 -4.74 14.76 -10.63
CA PRO A 107 -3.56 14.31 -11.35
C PRO A 107 -2.82 15.51 -11.96
N VAL A 108 -1.53 15.62 -11.67
CA VAL A 108 -0.69 16.73 -12.15
C VAL A 108 0.12 16.35 -13.38
N ALA A 109 0.50 15.07 -13.46
CA ALA A 109 1.24 14.52 -14.58
C ALA A 109 0.74 13.14 -14.95
N HIS A 110 0.08 13.02 -16.10
CA HIS A 110 -0.21 11.75 -16.74
C HIS A 110 1.00 11.31 -17.56
N ARG A 111 1.92 10.60 -16.93
CA ARG A 111 2.95 9.91 -17.70
C ARG A 111 2.63 8.42 -17.72
N ARG A 112 2.29 7.94 -18.91
CA ARG A 112 2.21 6.53 -19.25
C ARG A 112 3.61 5.94 -19.07
N ARG A 113 3.95 5.48 -17.85
CA ARG A 113 5.09 4.60 -17.70
C ARG A 113 4.73 3.26 -18.33
N ALA A 114 5.70 2.69 -19.05
CA ALA A 114 5.59 1.33 -19.54
C ALA A 114 5.09 0.42 -18.41
N ARG A 115 4.21 -0.51 -18.73
CA ARG A 115 3.69 -1.50 -17.80
C ARG A 115 4.81 -2.45 -17.44
N GLU A 116 5.55 -2.10 -16.42
CA GLU A 116 6.48 -3.05 -15.81
C GLU A 116 5.67 -3.99 -14.92
N PRO A 117 5.81 -5.29 -15.08
CA PRO A 117 5.17 -6.27 -14.21
C PRO A 117 5.52 -6.01 -12.74
N VAL A 118 4.59 -6.36 -11.86
CA VAL A 118 4.83 -6.29 -10.42
C VAL A 118 5.70 -7.49 -10.01
N HIS A 119 6.97 -7.23 -9.78
CA HIS A 119 7.89 -8.22 -9.23
C HIS A 119 8.11 -7.99 -7.73
N LEU A 120 7.80 -8.99 -6.92
CA LEU A 120 8.17 -9.03 -5.51
C LEU A 120 9.51 -9.79 -5.42
N MET A 121 10.50 -9.16 -4.81
CA MET A 121 11.79 -9.76 -4.53
C MET A 121 11.99 -9.92 -3.01
N PRO A 122 12.81 -10.88 -2.57
CA PRO A 122 13.19 -10.98 -1.16
C PRO A 122 13.70 -9.67 -0.59
N TYR A 123 13.62 -9.52 0.74
CA TYR A 123 14.17 -8.34 1.40
C TYR A 123 15.65 -8.14 1.04
N ASP A 124 15.99 -6.91 0.62
CA ASP A 124 17.34 -6.52 0.29
C ASP A 124 17.92 -5.64 1.43
N PRO A 125 19.00 -6.06 2.11
CA PRO A 125 19.63 -5.28 3.19
C PRO A 125 20.22 -3.94 2.71
N GLU A 126 20.29 -3.69 1.40
CA GLU A 126 20.68 -2.39 0.85
C GLU A 126 19.55 -1.34 0.87
N TRP A 127 18.28 -1.73 1.06
CA TRP A 127 17.18 -0.76 1.09
C TRP A 127 17.32 0.32 2.18
N PRO A 128 17.74 0.01 3.43
CA PRO A 128 18.00 1.06 4.42
C PRO A 128 19.11 2.03 3.99
N ARG A 129 20.15 1.55 3.30
CA ARG A 129 21.22 2.40 2.78
C ARG A 129 20.73 3.28 1.63
N ARG A 130 19.93 2.72 0.72
CA ARG A 130 19.29 3.48 -0.36
C ARG A 130 18.36 4.56 0.20
N PHE A 131 17.56 4.24 1.20
CA PHE A 131 16.76 5.22 1.94
C PHE A 131 17.64 6.33 2.54
N ALA A 132 18.71 5.99 3.25
CA ALA A 132 19.59 6.97 3.89
C ALA A 132 20.19 7.96 2.86
N ARG A 133 20.63 7.47 1.70
CA ARG A 133 21.12 8.32 0.61
C ARG A 133 20.07 9.31 0.10
N TRP A 134 18.86 8.80 -0.17
CA TRP A 134 17.75 9.63 -0.64
C TRP A 134 17.28 10.61 0.43
N ARG A 135 17.15 10.18 1.68
CA ARG A 135 16.82 11.06 2.81
C ARG A 135 17.80 12.23 2.91
N GLY A 136 19.10 11.95 2.80
CA GLY A 136 20.14 12.99 2.81
C GLY A 136 19.95 14.03 1.70
N ARG A 137 19.74 13.60 0.46
CA ARG A 137 19.49 14.47 -0.69
C ARG A 137 18.21 15.32 -0.52
N ILE A 138 17.11 14.68 -0.08
CA ILE A 138 15.82 15.35 0.13
C ILE A 138 15.93 16.39 1.25
N ARG A 139 16.56 16.03 2.38
CA ARG A 139 16.76 16.97 3.49
C ARG A 139 17.65 18.12 3.10
N ALA A 140 18.70 17.89 2.32
CA ALA A 140 19.57 18.96 1.81
C ALA A 140 18.79 19.93 0.91
N ALA A 141 17.89 19.42 0.04
CA ALA A 141 17.08 20.24 -0.85
C ALA A 141 15.99 21.03 -0.10
N LEU A 142 15.32 20.40 0.85
CA LEU A 142 14.18 21.00 1.54
C LEU A 142 14.56 21.84 2.77
N GLY A 143 15.71 21.54 3.39
CA GLY A 143 16.14 22.23 4.62
C GLY A 143 15.11 22.13 5.74
N ALA A 144 14.79 23.24 6.38
CA ALA A 144 13.82 23.32 7.47
C ALA A 144 12.35 23.02 7.04
N THR A 145 12.06 22.98 5.74
CA THR A 145 10.74 22.59 5.23
C THR A 145 10.43 21.12 5.52
N ALA A 146 11.45 20.25 5.55
CA ALA A 146 11.32 18.85 5.90
C ALA A 146 11.38 18.66 7.43
N LEU A 147 10.25 18.71 8.11
CA LEU A 147 10.16 18.51 9.56
C LEU A 147 10.55 17.07 9.96
N ARG A 148 10.17 16.10 9.14
CA ARG A 148 10.49 14.68 9.31
C ARG A 148 10.72 14.05 7.95
N ALA A 149 11.59 13.05 7.87
CA ALA A 149 11.80 12.24 6.67
C ALA A 149 12.03 10.78 7.09
N GLU A 150 11.07 9.91 6.78
CA GLU A 150 10.96 8.55 7.28
C GLU A 150 10.91 7.52 6.15
N HIS A 151 11.55 6.36 6.39
CA HIS A 151 11.39 5.19 5.54
C HIS A 151 10.05 4.52 5.87
N VAL A 152 9.16 4.48 4.91
CA VAL A 152 7.84 3.85 5.04
C VAL A 152 7.66 2.75 3.99
N GLY A 153 6.47 2.18 3.90
CA GLY A 153 6.16 1.12 2.94
C GLY A 153 6.90 -0.20 3.21
N SER A 154 6.76 -1.13 2.29
CA SER A 154 7.22 -2.52 2.49
C SER A 154 8.72 -2.66 2.62
N THR A 155 9.51 -1.84 1.92
CA THR A 155 10.99 -1.88 1.98
C THR A 155 11.57 -1.40 3.31
N SER A 156 10.75 -0.74 4.14
CA SER A 156 11.12 -0.30 5.48
C SER A 156 11.01 -1.38 6.55
N VAL A 157 10.42 -2.55 6.21
CA VAL A 157 10.18 -3.66 7.14
C VAL A 157 11.21 -4.76 6.87
N PRO A 158 12.14 -5.04 7.80
CA PRO A 158 13.14 -6.09 7.62
C PRO A 158 12.50 -7.46 7.36
N GLY A 159 13.06 -8.20 6.41
CA GLY A 159 12.59 -9.53 6.03
C GLY A 159 11.36 -9.56 5.11
N LEU A 160 10.66 -8.45 4.88
CA LEU A 160 9.46 -8.42 4.02
C LEU A 160 9.83 -8.32 2.55
N ALA A 161 9.40 -9.31 1.74
CA ALA A 161 9.54 -9.22 0.29
C ALA A 161 8.71 -8.06 -0.28
N ALA A 162 9.29 -7.32 -1.23
CA ALA A 162 8.70 -6.10 -1.77
C ALA A 162 9.14 -5.82 -3.22
N LYS A 163 8.46 -4.90 -3.88
CA LYS A 163 9.01 -4.24 -5.08
C LYS A 163 10.24 -3.42 -4.66
N PRO A 164 11.32 -3.37 -5.46
CA PRO A 164 12.57 -2.68 -5.10
C PRO A 164 12.46 -1.14 -5.22
N VAL A 165 11.41 -0.57 -4.65
CA VAL A 165 11.13 0.87 -4.65
C VAL A 165 11.13 1.36 -3.20
N ILE A 166 11.91 2.39 -2.92
CA ILE A 166 11.98 2.99 -1.59
C ILE A 166 10.86 3.99 -1.42
N ASP A 167 9.98 3.78 -0.45
CA ASP A 167 8.94 4.74 -0.10
C ASP A 167 9.47 5.66 1.02
N ILE A 168 9.53 6.96 0.75
CA ILE A 168 9.93 7.98 1.72
C ILE A 168 8.75 8.90 2.00
N GLN A 169 8.44 9.05 3.28
CA GLN A 169 7.47 10.03 3.76
C GLN A 169 8.21 11.25 4.30
N VAL A 170 7.81 12.44 3.86
CA VAL A 170 8.30 13.72 4.38
C VAL A 170 7.13 14.52 4.92
N SER A 171 7.21 14.89 6.19
CA SER A 171 6.22 15.73 6.83
C SER A 171 6.61 17.20 6.71
N VAL A 172 5.67 18.03 6.31
CA VAL A 172 5.83 19.49 6.16
C VAL A 172 4.81 20.21 7.03
N ALA A 173 5.09 21.45 7.41
CA ALA A 173 4.20 22.23 8.27
C ALA A 173 2.89 22.62 7.58
N ASP A 174 2.96 22.94 6.29
CA ASP A 174 1.81 23.26 5.45
C ASP A 174 1.96 22.58 4.09
N ILE A 175 1.09 21.61 3.84
CA ILE A 175 1.10 20.85 2.58
C ILE A 175 0.60 21.68 1.40
N ALA A 176 -0.19 22.73 1.64
CA ALA A 176 -0.69 23.61 0.59
C ALA A 176 0.35 24.61 0.09
N ASP A 177 1.38 24.92 0.89
CA ASP A 177 2.49 25.81 0.49
C ASP A 177 3.49 25.08 -0.42
N GLU A 178 3.01 24.73 -1.64
CA GLU A 178 3.78 23.96 -2.62
C GLU A 178 5.04 24.71 -3.11
N ALA A 179 5.06 26.04 -3.03
CA ALA A 179 6.22 26.84 -3.41
C ALA A 179 7.48 26.54 -2.57
N ARG A 180 7.28 26.04 -1.36
CA ARG A 180 8.40 25.68 -0.47
C ARG A 180 9.12 24.40 -0.83
N TYR A 181 8.52 23.52 -1.65
CA TYR A 181 9.10 22.20 -1.88
C TYR A 181 9.15 21.74 -3.33
N ILE A 182 8.20 22.12 -4.23
CA ILE A 182 8.17 21.60 -5.60
C ILE A 182 9.48 21.94 -6.31
N GLY A 183 9.81 23.22 -6.48
CA GLY A 183 11.00 23.66 -7.21
C GLY A 183 12.32 23.21 -6.58
N ARG A 184 12.30 22.79 -5.30
CA ARG A 184 13.49 22.24 -4.62
C ARG A 184 13.68 20.74 -4.86
N LEU A 185 12.62 20.03 -5.21
CA LEU A 185 12.65 18.59 -5.50
C LEU A 185 12.94 18.29 -6.97
N GLU A 186 12.59 19.19 -7.88
CA GLU A 186 12.83 19.03 -9.31
C GLU A 186 14.32 18.79 -9.67
N PRO A 187 15.31 19.50 -9.09
CA PRO A 187 16.73 19.24 -9.36
C PRO A 187 17.19 17.84 -8.93
N LEU A 188 16.43 17.15 -8.06
CA LEU A 188 16.67 15.77 -7.70
C LEU A 188 16.13 14.77 -8.74
N GLY A 189 15.51 15.26 -9.82
CA GLY A 189 14.81 14.45 -10.82
C GLY A 189 13.44 13.95 -10.36
N LEU A 190 12.83 14.61 -9.36
CA LEU A 190 11.51 14.28 -8.84
C LEU A 190 10.45 15.23 -9.38
N GLN A 191 9.34 14.70 -9.83
CA GLN A 191 8.21 15.48 -10.31
C GLN A 191 6.96 15.21 -9.47
N LEU A 192 6.16 16.24 -9.24
CA LEU A 192 4.83 16.07 -8.65
C LEU A 192 3.95 15.26 -9.61
N SER A 193 3.42 14.15 -9.13
CA SER A 193 2.60 13.21 -9.93
C SER A 193 1.14 13.23 -9.53
N ASN A 194 0.85 13.37 -8.23
CA ASN A 194 -0.52 13.46 -7.69
C ASN A 194 -0.57 14.43 -6.54
N ARG A 195 -1.75 15.01 -6.31
CA ARG A 195 -2.08 15.79 -5.12
C ARG A 195 -3.51 15.51 -4.66
N ASP A 196 -3.69 15.60 -3.35
CA ASP A 196 -4.99 15.68 -2.68
C ASP A 196 -4.91 16.68 -1.52
N ASP A 197 -5.93 16.73 -0.67
CA ASP A 197 -6.02 17.74 0.40
C ASP A 197 -4.93 17.59 1.47
N VAL A 198 -4.39 16.38 1.68
CA VAL A 198 -3.46 16.07 2.78
C VAL A 198 -2.12 15.49 2.33
N HIS A 199 -1.96 15.20 1.03
CA HIS A 199 -0.82 14.47 0.52
C HIS A 199 -0.37 14.97 -0.86
N ARG A 200 0.95 14.88 -1.13
CA ARG A 200 1.58 15.09 -2.45
C ARG A 200 2.47 13.90 -2.77
N TYR A 201 2.28 13.34 -3.93
CA TYR A 201 3.08 12.23 -4.41
C TYR A 201 4.05 12.69 -5.50
N PHE A 202 5.32 12.41 -5.27
CA PHE A 202 6.39 12.65 -6.24
C PHE A 202 6.98 11.32 -6.70
N SER A 203 7.30 11.25 -7.96
CA SER A 203 8.04 10.12 -8.55
C SER A 203 9.21 10.64 -9.38
N PRO A 204 10.25 9.81 -9.62
CA PRO A 204 11.29 10.17 -10.56
C PRO A 204 10.72 10.50 -11.93
N VAL A 205 11.34 11.43 -12.65
CA VAL A 205 11.01 11.70 -14.06
C VAL A 205 11.13 10.44 -14.90
N PRO A 206 10.41 10.31 -16.03
CA PRO A 206 10.32 9.05 -16.80
C PRO A 206 11.68 8.49 -17.26
N GLU A 207 12.64 9.36 -17.46
CA GLU A 207 13.98 9.02 -17.94
C GLU A 207 14.88 8.40 -16.84
N GLN A 208 14.43 8.47 -15.58
CA GLN A 208 15.12 7.90 -14.42
C GLN A 208 14.49 6.58 -13.96
N PRO A 209 15.29 5.66 -13.38
CA PRO A 209 14.78 4.45 -12.77
C PRO A 209 13.72 4.74 -11.70
N ARG A 210 12.68 3.90 -11.64
CA ARG A 210 11.64 4.00 -10.62
C ARG A 210 12.10 3.35 -9.31
N GLU A 211 13.05 3.97 -8.65
CA GLU A 211 13.61 3.44 -7.40
C GLU A 211 13.11 4.14 -6.14
N LEU A 212 12.30 5.21 -6.30
CA LEU A 212 11.80 6.03 -5.22
C LEU A 212 10.34 6.43 -5.44
N HIS A 213 9.55 6.39 -4.38
CA HIS A 213 8.31 7.10 -4.20
C HIS A 213 8.49 8.09 -3.04
N LEU A 214 8.23 9.36 -3.30
CA LEU A 214 8.31 10.39 -2.27
C LEU A 214 6.90 10.90 -1.97
N HIS A 215 6.53 10.80 -0.71
CA HIS A 215 5.24 11.22 -0.18
C HIS A 215 5.45 12.40 0.75
N LEU A 216 4.94 13.57 0.39
CA LEU A 216 4.84 14.69 1.32
C LEU A 216 3.47 14.70 1.95
N CYS A 217 3.40 14.92 3.26
CA CYS A 217 2.15 14.99 4.00
C CYS A 217 2.15 16.14 5.01
N GLN A 218 0.94 16.58 5.40
CA GLN A 218 0.78 17.51 6.49
C GLN A 218 1.27 16.88 7.80
N ALA A 219 2.15 17.56 8.52
CA ALA A 219 2.62 17.10 9.83
C ALA A 219 1.44 17.01 10.81
N GLY A 220 1.39 15.93 11.59
CA GLY A 220 0.31 15.65 12.54
C GLY A 220 -0.98 15.13 11.90
N SER A 221 -1.02 14.92 10.57
CA SER A 221 -2.19 14.33 9.90
C SER A 221 -2.34 12.83 10.21
N SER A 222 -3.57 12.32 10.02
CA SER A 222 -3.83 10.87 10.06
C SER A 222 -3.00 10.12 9.02
N TRP A 223 -2.80 10.72 7.84
CA TRP A 223 -1.95 10.13 6.79
C TRP A 223 -0.52 9.88 7.29
N GLU A 224 0.10 10.88 7.95
CA GLU A 224 1.43 10.73 8.55
C GLU A 224 1.45 9.59 9.58
N ARG A 225 0.47 9.62 10.48
CA ARG A 225 0.37 8.70 11.60
C ARG A 225 0.18 7.25 11.14
N ASP A 226 -0.76 7.01 10.25
CA ASP A 226 -1.16 5.65 9.86
C ASP A 226 -0.04 4.92 9.13
N HIS A 227 0.73 5.60 8.28
CA HIS A 227 1.89 5.01 7.61
C HIS A 227 3.02 4.65 8.59
N LEU A 228 3.26 5.48 9.59
CA LEU A 228 4.27 5.21 10.61
C LEU A 228 3.81 4.12 11.59
N LEU A 229 2.54 4.14 11.98
CA LEU A 229 1.94 3.12 12.83
C LEU A 229 1.98 1.75 12.14
N PHE A 230 1.56 1.66 10.89
CA PHE A 230 1.59 0.44 10.08
C PHE A 230 3.00 -0.14 9.99
N ARG A 231 3.98 0.71 9.67
CA ARG A 231 5.39 0.33 9.61
C ARG A 231 5.88 -0.25 10.95
N ASP A 232 5.67 0.48 12.03
CA ASP A 232 6.22 0.14 13.34
C ASP A 232 5.55 -1.11 13.91
N TYR A 233 4.24 -1.28 13.65
CA TYR A 233 3.53 -2.49 13.98
C TYR A 233 4.09 -3.71 13.23
N LEU A 234 4.26 -3.63 11.92
CA LEU A 234 4.85 -4.71 11.13
C LEU A 234 6.26 -5.07 11.60
N ARG A 235 7.09 -4.10 11.97
CA ARG A 235 8.45 -4.36 12.46
C ARG A 235 8.50 -5.19 13.74
N THR A 236 7.45 -5.21 14.50
CA THR A 236 7.37 -5.89 15.81
C THR A 236 6.42 -7.09 15.82
N HIS A 237 5.69 -7.34 14.72
CA HIS A 237 4.68 -8.40 14.64
C HIS A 237 4.87 -9.31 13.41
N PRO A 238 5.71 -10.38 13.52
CA PRO A 238 5.99 -11.29 12.39
C PRO A 238 4.74 -11.93 11.78
N ALA A 239 3.72 -12.23 12.58
CA ALA A 239 2.45 -12.77 12.07
C ALA A 239 1.73 -11.79 11.13
N ALA A 240 1.75 -10.50 11.44
CA ALA A 240 1.19 -9.46 10.57
C ALA A 240 2.01 -9.29 9.28
N VAL A 241 3.34 -9.44 9.37
CA VAL A 241 4.23 -9.49 8.18
C VAL A 241 3.83 -10.64 7.26
N GLY A 242 3.59 -11.84 7.82
CA GLY A 242 3.14 -13.02 7.06
C GLY A 242 1.80 -12.78 6.36
N ARG A 243 0.79 -12.21 7.05
CA ARG A 243 -0.51 -11.86 6.46
C ARG A 243 -0.36 -10.84 5.33
N TYR A 244 0.44 -9.80 5.56
CA TYR A 244 0.67 -8.76 4.54
C TYR A 244 1.39 -9.32 3.32
N LEU A 245 2.39 -10.19 3.52
CA LEU A 245 3.11 -10.84 2.43
C LEU A 245 2.18 -11.73 1.60
N ALA A 246 1.35 -12.55 2.24
CA ALA A 246 0.37 -13.39 1.56
C ALA A 246 -0.61 -12.57 0.72
N GLY A 247 -1.16 -11.47 1.26
CA GLY A 247 -2.02 -10.55 0.51
C GLY A 247 -1.31 -9.91 -0.69
N LYS A 248 -0.04 -9.53 -0.54
CA LYS A 248 0.78 -8.99 -1.64
C LYS A 248 1.02 -10.02 -2.74
N GLN A 249 1.30 -11.27 -2.37
CA GLN A 249 1.54 -12.37 -3.31
C GLN A 249 0.26 -12.71 -4.09
N ALA A 250 -0.88 -12.81 -3.41
CA ALA A 250 -2.17 -13.02 -4.05
C ALA A 250 -2.53 -11.87 -5.02
N ALA A 251 -2.33 -10.62 -4.59
CA ALA A 251 -2.54 -9.47 -5.45
C ALA A 251 -1.59 -9.46 -6.67
N ALA A 252 -0.32 -9.86 -6.50
CA ALA A 252 0.64 -9.93 -7.60
C ALA A 252 0.34 -11.07 -8.57
N ALA A 253 -0.13 -12.21 -8.08
CA ALA A 253 -0.54 -13.35 -8.91
C ALA A 253 -1.70 -13.00 -9.84
N THR A 254 -2.70 -12.23 -9.34
CA THR A 254 -3.89 -11.87 -10.11
C THR A 254 -3.69 -10.61 -10.96
N TRP A 255 -2.95 -9.61 -10.43
CA TRP A 255 -2.88 -8.25 -10.98
C TRP A 255 -1.45 -7.80 -11.29
N GLY A 256 -0.54 -8.75 -11.56
CA GLY A 256 0.87 -8.44 -11.80
C GLY A 256 1.13 -7.52 -12.98
N ASP A 257 0.22 -7.46 -13.95
CA ASP A 257 0.26 -6.58 -15.14
C ASP A 257 -0.50 -5.26 -14.94
N ASP A 258 -1.26 -5.11 -13.83
CA ASP A 258 -2.05 -3.93 -13.51
C ASP A 258 -1.65 -3.36 -12.14
N ARG A 259 -0.77 -2.36 -12.14
CA ARG A 259 -0.24 -1.76 -10.90
C ARG A 259 -1.30 -1.08 -10.04
N TRP A 260 -2.36 -0.52 -10.65
CA TRP A 260 -3.43 0.10 -9.90
C TRP A 260 -4.25 -0.98 -9.19
N ALA A 261 -4.70 -2.00 -9.94
CA ALA A 261 -5.43 -3.12 -9.36
C ALA A 261 -4.61 -3.86 -8.28
N TYR A 262 -3.32 -4.08 -8.51
CA TYR A 262 -2.40 -4.62 -7.49
C TYR A 262 -2.38 -3.76 -6.22
N THR A 263 -2.42 -2.44 -6.35
CA THR A 263 -2.40 -1.55 -5.18
C THR A 263 -3.73 -1.61 -4.43
N GLU A 264 -4.84 -1.54 -5.15
CA GLU A 264 -6.18 -1.61 -4.57
C GLU A 264 -6.49 -2.96 -3.93
N ALA A 265 -6.04 -4.06 -4.53
CA ALA A 265 -6.26 -5.41 -4.00
C ALA A 265 -5.58 -5.69 -2.64
N LYS A 266 -4.69 -4.80 -2.19
CA LYS A 266 -4.08 -4.88 -0.85
C LYS A 266 -4.82 -4.08 0.21
N THR A 267 -5.84 -3.30 -0.17
CA THR A 267 -6.51 -2.37 0.74
C THR A 267 -7.07 -3.10 1.96
N ASP A 268 -7.76 -4.21 1.77
CA ASP A 268 -8.39 -4.95 2.88
C ASP A 268 -7.35 -5.42 3.90
N VAL A 269 -6.29 -6.09 3.45
CA VAL A 269 -5.25 -6.59 4.37
C VAL A 269 -4.49 -5.44 5.06
N ILE A 270 -4.35 -4.28 4.42
CA ILE A 270 -3.75 -3.09 5.03
C ILE A 270 -4.66 -2.54 6.14
N LEU A 271 -5.96 -2.44 5.88
CA LEU A 271 -6.93 -1.92 6.86
C LEU A 271 -7.07 -2.85 8.06
N ASP A 272 -7.13 -4.17 7.85
CA ASP A 272 -7.17 -5.16 8.94
C ASP A 272 -5.91 -5.08 9.83
N ILE A 273 -4.73 -4.91 9.22
CA ILE A 273 -3.48 -4.75 9.96
C ILE A 273 -3.45 -3.40 10.69
N LEU A 274 -3.98 -2.34 10.11
CA LEU A 274 -4.09 -1.03 10.78
C LEU A 274 -5.03 -1.09 11.98
N GLU A 275 -6.13 -1.83 11.91
CA GLU A 275 -7.03 -2.05 13.06
C GLU A 275 -6.30 -2.74 14.22
N ASP A 276 -5.53 -3.79 13.93
CA ASP A 276 -4.68 -4.45 14.93
C ASP A 276 -3.61 -3.50 15.49
N ALA A 277 -3.00 -2.70 14.62
CA ALA A 277 -1.97 -1.73 14.99
C ALA A 277 -2.53 -0.63 15.90
N GLU A 278 -3.77 -0.21 15.70
CA GLU A 278 -4.47 0.71 16.61
C GLU A 278 -4.67 0.11 18.00
N GLY A 279 -5.04 -1.17 18.07
CA GLY A 279 -5.12 -1.91 19.33
C GLY A 279 -3.78 -1.94 20.05
N TRP A 280 -2.72 -2.26 19.33
CA TRP A 280 -1.35 -2.28 19.84
C TRP A 280 -0.88 -0.89 20.30
N ALA A 281 -1.16 0.16 19.52
CA ALA A 281 -0.79 1.52 19.86
C ALA A 281 -1.42 1.95 21.20
N ARG A 282 -2.72 1.65 21.40
CA ARG A 282 -3.41 1.93 22.68
C ARG A 282 -2.80 1.14 23.84
N ALA A 283 -2.45 -0.13 23.62
CA ALA A 283 -1.90 -0.99 24.67
C ALA A 283 -0.47 -0.61 25.08
N THR A 284 0.33 -0.07 24.16
CA THR A 284 1.75 0.25 24.38
C THR A 284 2.03 1.73 24.62
N GLY A 285 1.04 2.61 24.40
CA GLY A 285 1.24 4.05 24.41
C GLY A 285 2.03 4.57 23.22
N TRP A 286 2.03 3.82 22.09
CA TRP A 286 2.70 4.28 20.86
C TRP A 286 2.09 5.61 20.39
N ALA A 287 2.95 6.57 20.10
CA ALA A 287 2.57 7.87 19.56
C ALA A 287 3.59 8.31 18.51
N LEU A 288 3.19 9.21 17.62
CA LEU A 288 4.13 9.86 16.71
C LEU A 288 5.25 10.51 17.52
N PRO A 289 6.52 10.20 17.23
CA PRO A 289 7.62 10.95 17.81
C PRO A 289 7.43 12.45 17.50
N PRO A 290 7.80 13.37 18.39
CA PRO A 290 7.75 14.79 18.07
C PRO A 290 8.53 15.06 16.77
N ALA A 291 7.98 15.90 15.90
CA ALA A 291 8.70 16.34 14.70
C ALA A 291 9.97 17.07 15.21
N SER A 292 11.13 16.47 15.02
CA SER A 292 12.39 17.10 15.41
C SER A 292 12.57 18.33 14.53
N ALA A 293 12.38 19.52 15.09
CA ALA A 293 12.97 20.73 14.53
C ALA A 293 14.45 20.43 14.29
N GLY A 294 14.91 20.61 13.03
CA GLY A 294 16.21 20.15 12.58
C GLY A 294 17.30 20.43 13.61
N VAL A 295 18.05 19.40 13.95
CA VAL A 295 19.34 19.57 14.62
C VAL A 295 20.17 20.40 13.65
N SER A 296 20.45 21.64 14.00
CA SER A 296 21.42 22.47 13.33
C SER A 296 22.74 21.71 13.25
N PRO A 297 23.41 21.66 12.10
CA PRO A 297 24.76 21.12 12.06
C PRO A 297 25.65 22.02 12.91
N GLY A 298 26.21 21.44 13.99
CA GLY A 298 27.34 22.04 14.68
C GLY A 298 28.58 21.95 13.84
#